data_647f6f1aab1ee2766a4aa87894132317
#
_entry.id   647f6f1aab1ee2766a4aa87894132317
#
_cell.length_a   1.000
_cell.length_b   1.000
_cell.length_c   1.000
_cell.angle_alpha   90.00
_cell.angle_beta   90.00
_cell.angle_gamma   90.00
#
_symmetry.space_group_name_H-M   'P 1'
#
loop_
_entity.id
_entity.type
_entity.pdbx_description
1 polymer ?
#
loop_
_entity_poly.entity_id
_entity_poly.type
_entity_poly.pdbx_seq_one_letter_code
_entity_poly.pdbx_strand_id
1 'polypeptide(L)'
;MSRAKIDAQGRLDDGPPLAVIDIGSNSVRLVVYEGLTRSPTPLFNEKALCGLGREVQSTGLLAADAVEQALAALKRYRALCTTIGVKKVLAIATAACRDAKNGRAFIKLAERIIGTEIDVLSGGREAQLTALGVISGVHQADGVVGDLGGGSLELVNVHGTRAGRGLTRPLGGLALADISAKSLKKAEKFVKKTLGSLPLLGDCDGRNFYAVGGTWRALARLHMWQTGYPLHVMHGYAIAADDALEFARLVHRVDADTLSNIEVVASARRPLLSYAALVLEYIVRIGKPRQVIFSALGVREGLLYSLLKQKDKEKDALIEAARGLNKLRSRSPRHGEELIAWTDRFMVSSGLDETSEERRLRHAACLLGDIGWRAHPDYRGEQSLNIIAHGGFSGIDHPGRAYLALAVFFRHVGLVMDDELSPRLRELVSTRMLDRARVLGAALRLAYVVSAAMPNVLTKTKLAVERHRLALHLPNSYASLAGERVLNRLRSLARLIGREPVLLMG
;
A
#
# COMPACT_ATOMS: atom_id res chain seq x y z
N MET A 1 -21.40 32.41 15.33
CA MET A 1 -20.40 32.47 14.25
C MET A 1 -20.55 31.22 13.39
N SER A 2 -21.07 31.35 12.20
CA SER A 2 -21.18 30.27 11.21
C SER A 2 -19.77 29.82 10.84
N ARG A 3 -19.44 28.57 11.16
CA ARG A 3 -18.18 27.97 10.70
C ARG A 3 -18.26 27.91 9.18
N ALA A 4 -17.41 28.71 8.51
CA ALA A 4 -17.19 28.55 7.08
C ALA A 4 -16.92 27.05 6.80
N LYS A 5 -17.78 26.43 5.96
CA LYS A 5 -17.47 25.14 5.38
C LYS A 5 -16.12 25.31 4.69
N ILE A 6 -15.11 24.59 5.15
CA ILE A 6 -13.84 24.53 4.42
C ILE A 6 -14.16 23.70 3.17
N ASP A 7 -14.43 24.38 2.07
CA ASP A 7 -14.61 23.78 0.75
C ASP A 7 -13.23 23.30 0.25
N ALA A 8 -12.77 22.18 0.81
CA ALA A 8 -11.63 21.48 0.27
C ALA A 8 -12.07 20.73 -0.99
N GLN A 9 -11.91 21.34 -2.15
CA GLN A 9 -12.17 20.71 -3.44
C GLN A 9 -11.32 19.44 -3.62
N GLY A 10 -11.88 18.41 -4.26
CA GLY A 10 -11.17 17.17 -4.54
C GLY A 10 -11.13 16.17 -3.37
N ARG A 11 -12.03 16.32 -2.38
CA ARG A 11 -12.24 15.36 -1.30
C ARG A 11 -13.54 14.58 -1.51
N LEU A 12 -13.53 13.33 -1.03
CA LEU A 12 -14.75 12.55 -0.92
C LEU A 12 -15.52 12.97 0.35
N ASP A 13 -16.84 12.91 0.30
CA ASP A 13 -17.69 13.13 1.47
C ASP A 13 -17.85 11.81 2.26
N ASP A 14 -16.72 11.28 2.75
CA ASP A 14 -16.65 10.03 3.51
C ASP A 14 -16.63 10.27 5.03
N GLY A 15 -17.16 11.40 5.46
CA GLY A 15 -17.25 11.83 6.85
C GLY A 15 -16.18 12.84 7.27
N PRO A 16 -16.15 13.19 8.58
CA PRO A 16 -15.22 14.19 9.08
C PRO A 16 -13.78 13.64 9.12
N PRO A 17 -12.77 14.52 8.92
CA PRO A 17 -11.38 14.14 9.09
C PRO A 17 -11.10 13.60 10.49
N LEU A 18 -10.27 12.55 10.54
CA LEU A 18 -9.79 11.99 11.80
C LEU A 18 -8.26 11.93 11.81
N ALA A 19 -7.66 12.07 12.97
CA ALA A 19 -6.21 12.03 13.15
C ALA A 19 -5.77 10.82 13.98
N VAL A 20 -4.61 10.27 13.64
CA VAL A 20 -3.88 9.33 14.48
C VAL A 20 -2.55 9.97 14.86
N ILE A 21 -2.30 10.09 16.17
CA ILE A 21 -1.01 10.46 16.75
C ILE A 21 -0.35 9.20 17.29
N ASP A 22 0.83 8.90 16.79
CA ASP A 22 1.61 7.71 17.13
C ASP A 22 2.91 8.14 17.81
N ILE A 23 3.05 7.83 19.10
CA ILE A 23 4.20 8.16 19.94
C ILE A 23 5.09 6.93 20.06
N GLY A 24 6.01 6.79 19.11
CA GLY A 24 6.95 5.69 19.05
C GLY A 24 8.28 5.98 19.74
N SER A 25 9.12 4.94 19.88
CA SER A 25 10.44 5.06 20.51
C SER A 25 11.41 5.99 19.75
N ASN A 26 11.32 6.06 18.42
CA ASN A 26 12.20 6.91 17.60
C ASN A 26 11.54 8.21 17.14
N SER A 27 10.23 8.27 17.08
CA SER A 27 9.53 9.41 16.50
C SER A 27 8.10 9.54 16.98
N VAL A 28 7.62 10.79 17.03
CA VAL A 28 6.21 11.11 17.17
C VAL A 28 5.66 11.47 15.79
N ARG A 29 4.49 10.96 15.44
CA ARG A 29 3.92 11.14 14.10
C ARG A 29 2.43 11.48 14.17
N LEU A 30 2.03 12.47 13.39
CA LEU A 30 0.64 12.81 13.10
C LEU A 30 0.30 12.34 11.69
N VAL A 31 -0.80 11.63 11.52
CA VAL A 31 -1.43 11.41 10.21
C VAL A 31 -2.90 11.78 10.32
N VAL A 32 -3.36 12.68 9.46
CA VAL A 32 -4.77 13.04 9.34
C VAL A 32 -5.33 12.35 8.11
N TYR A 33 -6.44 11.65 8.27
CA TYR A 33 -7.12 10.94 7.20
C TYR A 33 -8.43 11.65 6.82
N GLU A 34 -8.82 11.52 5.56
CA GLU A 34 -10.03 12.11 4.98
C GLU A 34 -11.31 11.66 5.68
N GLY A 35 -11.36 10.38 6.05
CA GLY A 35 -12.45 9.75 6.78
C GLY A 35 -12.07 8.34 7.23
N LEU A 36 -12.98 7.68 7.95
CA LEU A 36 -12.83 6.29 8.37
C LEU A 36 -13.43 5.37 7.30
N THR A 37 -12.61 4.98 6.32
CA THR A 37 -13.01 4.15 5.18
C THR A 37 -12.17 2.89 5.09
N ARG A 38 -12.56 1.96 4.19
CA ARG A 38 -11.80 0.72 3.94
C ARG A 38 -10.41 1.00 3.33
N SER A 39 -10.28 2.09 2.59
CA SER A 39 -9.02 2.56 2.01
C SER A 39 -8.84 4.05 2.37
N PRO A 40 -8.39 4.36 3.60
CA PRO A 40 -8.34 5.74 4.08
C PRO A 40 -7.24 6.54 3.37
N THR A 41 -7.60 7.71 2.86
CA THR A 41 -6.67 8.63 2.19
C THR A 41 -6.04 9.58 3.20
N PRO A 42 -4.70 9.64 3.31
CA PRO A 42 -4.04 10.64 4.16
C PRO A 42 -4.19 12.05 3.57
N LEU A 43 -4.73 12.98 4.36
CA LEU A 43 -4.79 14.41 4.04
C LEU A 43 -3.51 15.13 4.43
N PHE A 44 -2.93 14.73 5.56
CA PHE A 44 -1.74 15.36 6.11
C PHE A 44 -0.90 14.33 6.89
N ASN A 45 0.42 14.49 6.86
CA ASN A 45 1.34 13.59 7.53
C ASN A 45 2.60 14.36 7.95
N GLU A 46 2.85 14.41 9.25
CA GLU A 46 4.05 15.02 9.81
C GLU A 46 4.72 14.08 10.81
N LYS A 47 6.03 14.07 10.81
CA LYS A 47 6.85 13.22 11.65
C LYS A 47 7.96 14.02 12.30
N ALA A 48 8.08 13.95 13.64
CA ALA A 48 9.18 14.47 14.42
C ALA A 48 10.06 13.32 14.93
N LEU A 49 11.35 13.38 14.66
CA LEU A 49 12.34 12.41 15.15
C LEU A 49 12.84 12.89 16.52
N CYS A 50 12.37 12.30 17.60
CA CYS A 50 12.70 12.71 18.96
C CYS A 50 13.65 11.73 19.66
N GLY A 51 13.65 10.44 19.28
CA GLY A 51 14.50 9.43 19.90
C GLY A 51 14.14 9.12 21.36
N LEU A 52 12.85 9.14 21.72
CA LEU A 52 12.36 8.90 23.09
C LEU A 52 12.93 7.63 23.73
N GLY A 53 13.14 6.58 22.94
CA GLY A 53 13.61 5.28 23.42
C GLY A 53 15.12 5.07 23.42
N ARG A 54 15.94 6.07 23.09
CA ARG A 54 17.38 5.89 22.86
C ARG A 54 18.18 5.43 24.07
N GLU A 55 17.72 5.74 25.30
CA GLU A 55 18.43 5.44 26.54
C GLU A 55 17.56 4.62 27.53
N VAL A 56 16.40 4.16 27.10
CA VAL A 56 15.44 3.48 28.00
C VAL A 56 16.00 2.16 28.52
N GLN A 57 16.79 1.42 27.72
CA GLN A 57 17.33 0.13 28.13
C GLN A 57 18.50 0.28 29.13
N SER A 58 19.31 1.33 29.01
CA SER A 58 20.47 1.58 29.87
C SER A 58 20.09 2.36 31.14
N THR A 59 19.25 3.38 31.04
CA THR A 59 18.90 4.27 32.16
C THR A 59 17.56 3.96 32.82
N GLY A 60 16.67 3.33 32.09
CA GLY A 60 15.27 3.16 32.47
C GLY A 60 14.42 4.43 32.34
N LEU A 61 14.92 5.49 31.67
CA LEU A 61 14.28 6.79 31.56
C LEU A 61 14.18 7.26 30.10
N LEU A 62 13.12 8.00 29.78
CA LEU A 62 13.08 8.84 28.59
C LEU A 62 14.02 10.01 28.78
N ALA A 63 14.87 10.30 27.81
CA ALA A 63 15.84 11.40 27.86
C ALA A 63 15.12 12.76 27.87
N ALA A 64 15.61 13.72 28.68
CA ALA A 64 14.93 14.99 28.91
C ALA A 64 14.74 15.82 27.63
N ASP A 65 15.77 15.92 26.78
CA ASP A 65 15.71 16.63 25.51
C ASP A 65 14.77 15.98 24.52
N ALA A 66 14.68 14.64 24.50
CA ALA A 66 13.74 13.89 23.66
C ALA A 66 12.29 14.13 24.10
N VAL A 67 12.06 14.21 25.42
CA VAL A 67 10.75 14.56 25.99
C VAL A 67 10.34 15.97 25.57
N GLU A 68 11.24 16.95 25.69
CA GLU A 68 10.97 18.34 25.28
C GLU A 68 10.62 18.43 23.78
N GLN A 69 11.40 17.79 22.91
CA GLN A 69 11.13 17.75 21.48
C GLN A 69 9.79 17.09 21.15
N ALA A 70 9.45 15.99 21.84
CA ALA A 70 8.18 15.31 21.64
C ALA A 70 6.99 16.18 22.08
N LEU A 71 7.08 16.86 23.23
CA LEU A 71 6.01 17.76 23.70
C LEU A 71 5.85 18.98 22.77
N ALA A 72 6.94 19.53 22.24
CA ALA A 72 6.88 20.58 21.23
C ALA A 72 6.18 20.14 19.95
N ALA A 73 6.49 18.92 19.45
CA ALA A 73 5.81 18.34 18.31
C ALA A 73 4.32 18.13 18.55
N LEU A 74 3.94 17.64 19.74
CA LEU A 74 2.53 17.43 20.12
C LEU A 74 1.74 18.75 20.19
N LYS A 75 2.33 19.83 20.69
CA LYS A 75 1.71 21.18 20.65
C LYS A 75 1.40 21.59 19.21
N ARG A 76 2.36 21.41 18.30
CA ARG A 76 2.18 21.69 16.88
C ARG A 76 1.09 20.79 16.25
N TYR A 77 1.07 19.52 16.58
CA TYR A 77 0.05 18.56 16.07
C TYR A 77 -1.36 18.94 16.52
N ARG A 78 -1.52 19.43 17.75
CA ARG A 78 -2.80 19.95 18.24
C ARG A 78 -3.28 21.14 17.39
N ALA A 79 -2.39 22.10 17.11
CA ALA A 79 -2.70 23.26 16.27
C ALA A 79 -3.10 22.81 14.85
N LEU A 80 -2.35 21.90 14.24
CA LEU A 80 -2.64 21.35 12.91
C LEU A 80 -4.00 20.64 12.87
N CYS A 81 -4.32 19.82 13.86
CA CYS A 81 -5.63 19.16 13.94
C CYS A 81 -6.77 20.19 14.00
N THR A 82 -6.59 21.28 14.75
CA THR A 82 -7.57 22.37 14.82
C THR A 82 -7.72 23.09 13.48
N THR A 83 -6.61 23.41 12.82
CA THR A 83 -6.59 24.09 11.50
C THR A 83 -7.26 23.24 10.41
N ILE A 84 -7.00 21.93 10.39
CA ILE A 84 -7.60 20.99 9.41
C ILE A 84 -9.07 20.71 9.71
N GLY A 85 -9.54 21.02 10.92
CA GLY A 85 -10.92 20.73 11.32
C GLY A 85 -11.15 19.28 11.73
N VAL A 86 -10.11 18.61 12.24
CA VAL A 86 -10.20 17.22 12.74
C VAL A 86 -11.24 17.11 13.84
N LYS A 87 -12.14 16.12 13.74
CA LYS A 87 -13.21 15.89 14.74
C LYS A 87 -12.85 14.83 15.77
N LYS A 88 -12.00 13.88 15.41
CA LYS A 88 -11.58 12.79 16.29
C LYS A 88 -10.07 12.62 16.21
N VAL A 89 -9.42 12.67 17.35
CA VAL A 89 -7.99 12.36 17.50
C VAL A 89 -7.88 11.05 18.24
N LEU A 90 -7.17 10.09 17.65
CA LEU A 90 -6.77 8.83 18.25
C LEU A 90 -5.27 8.96 18.58
N ALA A 91 -4.90 8.75 19.83
CA ALA A 91 -3.51 8.84 20.25
C ALA A 91 -3.06 7.52 20.85
N ILE A 92 -1.93 7.02 20.40
CA ILE A 92 -1.30 5.79 20.88
C ILE A 92 0.15 6.04 21.25
N ALA A 93 0.65 5.29 22.23
CA ALA A 93 2.06 5.27 22.61
C ALA A 93 2.55 3.83 22.73
N THR A 94 3.83 3.60 22.42
CA THR A 94 4.40 2.26 22.36
C THR A 94 5.57 2.06 23.33
N ALA A 95 6.49 1.17 23.05
CA ALA A 95 7.49 0.63 23.96
C ALA A 95 8.22 1.67 24.82
N ALA A 96 8.70 2.79 24.26
CA ALA A 96 9.46 3.77 25.05
C ALA A 96 8.64 4.33 26.23
N CYS A 97 7.39 4.71 25.99
CA CYS A 97 6.52 5.27 27.02
C CYS A 97 6.03 4.22 28.01
N ARG A 98 5.84 2.98 27.55
CA ARG A 98 5.42 1.84 28.35
C ARG A 98 6.50 1.41 29.34
N ASP A 99 7.75 1.34 28.86
CA ASP A 99 8.84 0.68 29.58
C ASP A 99 9.66 1.65 30.45
N ALA A 100 9.60 2.97 30.20
CA ALA A 100 10.32 3.97 30.96
C ALA A 100 9.65 4.31 32.30
N LYS A 101 10.44 4.47 33.37
CA LYS A 101 9.96 4.86 34.71
C LYS A 101 9.27 6.22 34.72
N ASN A 102 9.72 7.18 33.91
CA ASN A 102 9.10 8.50 33.75
C ASN A 102 8.05 8.54 32.61
N GLY A 103 7.73 7.43 31.99
CA GLY A 103 6.76 7.32 30.89
C GLY A 103 5.37 7.83 31.27
N ARG A 104 4.84 7.46 32.44
CA ARG A 104 3.54 7.94 32.92
C ARG A 104 3.48 9.47 33.10
N ALA A 105 4.57 10.08 33.58
CA ALA A 105 4.64 11.53 33.76
C ALA A 105 4.61 12.23 32.37
N PHE A 106 5.37 11.70 31.39
CA PHE A 106 5.34 12.18 30.02
C PHE A 106 3.94 12.05 29.39
N ILE A 107 3.27 10.90 29.51
CA ILE A 107 1.92 10.67 28.95
C ILE A 107 0.92 11.68 29.51
N LYS A 108 0.90 11.93 30.84
CA LYS A 108 0.01 12.95 31.44
C LYS A 108 0.23 14.36 30.88
N LEU A 109 1.50 14.74 30.59
CA LEU A 109 1.80 16.03 29.96
C LEU A 109 1.34 16.05 28.50
N ALA A 110 1.58 14.96 27.78
CA ALA A 110 1.17 14.82 26.37
C ALA A 110 -0.36 14.89 26.21
N GLU A 111 -1.13 14.19 27.06
CA GLU A 111 -2.60 14.22 27.08
C GLU A 111 -3.15 15.63 27.30
N ARG A 112 -2.57 16.39 28.24
CA ARG A 112 -2.96 17.79 28.45
C ARG A 112 -2.75 18.66 27.21
N ILE A 113 -1.65 18.42 26.47
CA ILE A 113 -1.31 19.17 25.26
C ILE A 113 -2.26 18.83 24.13
N ILE A 114 -2.48 17.54 23.84
CA ILE A 114 -3.30 17.10 22.69
C ILE A 114 -4.80 17.16 22.98
N GLY A 115 -5.19 17.15 24.26
CA GLY A 115 -6.58 17.22 24.70
C GLY A 115 -7.37 15.93 24.47
N THR A 116 -6.69 14.77 24.50
CA THR A 116 -7.31 13.44 24.40
C THR A 116 -6.45 12.43 25.16
N GLU A 117 -7.07 11.35 25.62
CA GLU A 117 -6.38 10.19 26.21
C GLU A 117 -5.41 9.54 25.21
N ILE A 118 -4.30 9.00 25.74
CA ILE A 118 -3.30 8.25 24.99
C ILE A 118 -3.38 6.79 25.40
N ASP A 119 -3.72 5.91 24.44
CA ASP A 119 -3.68 4.46 24.66
C ASP A 119 -2.22 3.98 24.63
N VAL A 120 -1.68 3.62 25.80
CA VAL A 120 -0.33 3.04 25.92
C VAL A 120 -0.41 1.55 25.62
N LEU A 121 -0.06 1.18 24.39
CA LEU A 121 -0.20 -0.17 23.89
C LEU A 121 0.70 -1.18 24.62
N SER A 122 0.13 -2.30 25.05
CA SER A 122 0.94 -3.47 25.38
C SER A 122 1.59 -4.03 24.11
N GLY A 123 2.73 -4.72 24.23
CA GLY A 123 3.40 -5.33 23.07
C GLY A 123 2.51 -6.28 22.29
N GLY A 124 1.64 -7.05 22.96
CA GLY A 124 0.65 -7.91 22.28
C GLY A 124 -0.41 -7.11 21.52
N ARG A 125 -0.86 -5.96 22.06
CA ARG A 125 -1.80 -5.08 21.35
C ARG A 125 -1.16 -4.38 20.16
N GLU A 126 0.10 -3.95 20.31
CA GLU A 126 0.91 -3.37 19.23
C GLU A 126 1.06 -4.35 18.07
N ALA A 127 1.45 -5.61 18.36
CA ALA A 127 1.53 -6.69 17.38
C ALA A 127 0.18 -6.95 16.67
N GLN A 128 -0.91 -7.01 17.43
CA GLN A 128 -2.26 -7.19 16.87
C GLN A 128 -2.65 -6.06 15.92
N LEU A 129 -2.42 -4.81 16.30
CA LEU A 129 -2.73 -3.67 15.44
C LEU A 129 -1.84 -3.67 14.19
N THR A 130 -0.55 -4.00 14.32
CA THR A 130 0.32 -4.14 13.14
C THR A 130 -0.18 -5.21 12.18
N ALA A 131 -0.58 -6.38 12.72
CA ALA A 131 -1.17 -7.44 11.89
C ALA A 131 -2.43 -6.96 11.15
N LEU A 132 -3.33 -6.25 11.84
CA LEU A 132 -4.51 -5.67 11.22
C LEU A 132 -4.15 -4.62 10.15
N GLY A 133 -3.05 -3.88 10.35
CA GLY A 133 -2.50 -2.97 9.34
C GLY A 133 -2.08 -3.70 8.07
N VAL A 134 -1.35 -4.81 8.20
CA VAL A 134 -0.97 -5.66 7.05
C VAL A 134 -2.21 -6.28 6.40
N ILE A 135 -3.13 -6.86 7.18
CA ILE A 135 -4.41 -7.41 6.68
C ILE A 135 -5.22 -6.36 5.92
N SER A 136 -5.22 -5.10 6.40
CA SER A 136 -5.94 -4.02 5.73
C SER A 136 -5.40 -3.69 4.35
N GLY A 137 -4.10 -3.88 4.14
CA GLY A 137 -3.38 -3.44 2.94
C GLY A 137 -2.88 -4.54 2.02
N VAL A 138 -2.91 -5.79 2.44
CA VAL A 138 -2.48 -6.94 1.65
C VAL A 138 -3.68 -7.84 1.37
N HIS A 139 -3.94 -8.10 0.10
CA HIS A 139 -5.02 -9.03 -0.28
C HIS A 139 -4.65 -10.46 0.13
N GLN A 140 -5.53 -11.13 0.87
CA GLN A 140 -5.31 -12.51 1.36
C GLN A 140 -3.94 -12.70 2.04
N ALA A 141 -3.61 -11.85 3.03
CA ALA A 141 -2.35 -11.92 3.75
C ALA A 141 -2.16 -13.32 4.38
N ASP A 142 -1.00 -13.95 4.13
CA ASP A 142 -0.66 -15.27 4.65
C ASP A 142 0.82 -15.35 5.00
N GLY A 143 1.14 -15.56 6.30
CA GLY A 143 2.51 -15.61 6.78
C GLY A 143 2.70 -15.02 8.17
N VAL A 144 3.88 -14.50 8.44
CA VAL A 144 4.23 -13.84 9.70
C VAL A 144 4.50 -12.36 9.45
N VAL A 145 3.90 -11.51 10.26
CA VAL A 145 4.17 -10.07 10.30
C VAL A 145 5.22 -9.81 11.35
N GLY A 146 6.26 -9.04 10.98
CA GLY A 146 7.23 -8.48 11.90
C GLY A 146 7.21 -6.96 11.85
N ASP A 147 7.04 -6.29 12.98
CA ASP A 147 7.19 -4.83 13.10
C ASP A 147 8.45 -4.49 13.86
N LEU A 148 9.45 -3.97 13.15
CA LEU A 148 10.69 -3.51 13.76
C LEU A 148 10.58 -2.04 14.14
N GLY A 149 10.23 -1.81 15.39
CA GLY A 149 10.24 -0.49 16.02
C GLY A 149 11.63 -0.01 16.43
N GLY A 150 11.67 1.09 17.17
CA GLY A 150 12.92 1.54 17.80
C GLY A 150 13.30 0.72 19.03
N GLY A 151 12.31 0.35 19.86
CA GLY A 151 12.51 -0.38 21.11
C GLY A 151 12.31 -1.88 21.00
N SER A 152 11.41 -2.33 20.15
CA SER A 152 10.98 -3.72 20.11
C SER A 152 10.79 -4.24 18.69
N LEU A 153 10.68 -5.56 18.59
CA LEU A 153 10.20 -6.32 17.45
C LEU A 153 8.92 -7.03 17.87
N GLU A 154 7.83 -6.75 17.22
CA GLU A 154 6.57 -7.45 17.33
C GLU A 154 6.47 -8.51 16.23
N LEU A 155 6.04 -9.73 16.59
CA LEU A 155 5.83 -10.84 15.66
C LEU A 155 4.43 -11.41 15.84
N VAL A 156 3.74 -11.69 14.74
CA VAL A 156 2.39 -12.26 14.76
C VAL A 156 2.10 -13.04 13.48
N ASN A 157 1.49 -14.22 13.61
CA ASN A 157 1.02 -15.00 12.46
C ASN A 157 -0.28 -14.42 11.91
N VAL A 158 -0.41 -14.36 10.58
CA VAL A 158 -1.63 -13.89 9.89
C VAL A 158 -2.06 -14.91 8.83
N HIS A 159 -3.39 -15.08 8.70
CA HIS A 159 -3.98 -15.90 7.66
C HIS A 159 -5.31 -15.29 7.21
N GLY A 160 -5.37 -14.80 5.97
CA GLY A 160 -6.51 -14.06 5.43
C GLY A 160 -6.83 -12.82 6.27
N THR A 161 -7.97 -12.82 6.94
CA THR A 161 -8.42 -11.73 7.83
C THR A 161 -8.14 -11.97 9.30
N ARG A 162 -7.46 -13.07 9.66
CA ARG A 162 -7.22 -13.48 11.04
C ARG A 162 -5.77 -13.18 11.45
N ALA A 163 -5.62 -12.65 12.65
CA ALA A 163 -4.34 -12.47 13.31
C ALA A 163 -4.24 -13.40 14.53
N GLY A 164 -3.12 -14.08 14.66
CA GLY A 164 -2.82 -14.94 15.79
C GLY A 164 -2.43 -14.15 17.06
N ARG A 165 -1.88 -14.85 18.04
CA ARG A 165 -1.32 -14.19 19.25
C ARG A 165 -0.01 -13.50 18.92
N GLY A 166 0.10 -12.21 19.26
CA GLY A 166 1.31 -11.43 19.10
C GLY A 166 2.36 -11.70 20.18
N LEU A 167 3.63 -11.63 19.77
CA LEU A 167 4.80 -11.68 20.64
C LEU A 167 5.60 -10.39 20.49
N THR A 168 6.26 -9.93 21.54
CA THR A 168 7.19 -8.80 21.51
C THR A 168 8.56 -9.20 22.04
N ARG A 169 9.64 -8.64 21.47
CA ARG A 169 11.02 -8.84 21.90
C ARG A 169 11.81 -7.53 21.83
N PRO A 170 12.77 -7.26 22.71
CA PRO A 170 13.56 -6.02 22.73
C PRO A 170 14.64 -6.05 21.65
N LEU A 171 14.22 -6.18 20.38
CA LEU A 171 15.07 -6.28 19.19
C LEU A 171 14.96 -5.05 18.28
N GLY A 172 14.29 -3.99 18.73
CA GLY A 172 14.25 -2.72 18.01
C GLY A 172 15.63 -2.11 17.81
N GLY A 173 15.84 -1.37 16.74
CA GLY A 173 17.19 -0.88 16.39
C GLY A 173 17.85 -0.03 17.46
N LEU A 174 17.11 0.85 18.16
CA LEU A 174 17.64 1.64 19.28
C LEU A 174 17.94 0.78 20.50
N ALA A 175 17.03 -0.15 20.82
CA ALA A 175 17.22 -1.06 21.94
C ALA A 175 18.45 -1.98 21.73
N LEU A 176 18.61 -2.52 20.52
CA LEU A 176 19.78 -3.33 20.19
C LEU A 176 21.10 -2.55 20.28
N ALA A 177 21.11 -1.31 19.79
CA ALA A 177 22.29 -0.44 19.88
C ALA A 177 22.65 -0.15 21.34
N ASP A 178 21.65 0.09 22.19
CA ASP A 178 21.82 0.35 23.63
C ASP A 178 22.25 -0.91 24.39
N ILE A 179 21.54 -2.04 24.29
CA ILE A 179 21.82 -3.33 24.93
C ILE A 179 23.23 -3.85 24.57
N SER A 180 23.63 -3.67 23.31
CA SER A 180 24.93 -4.15 22.83
C SER A 180 26.09 -3.19 23.07
N ALA A 181 25.84 -2.03 23.70
CA ALA A 181 26.80 -0.92 23.78
C ALA A 181 27.42 -0.58 22.39
N LYS A 182 26.58 -0.51 21.36
CA LYS A 182 26.90 -0.25 19.94
C LYS A 182 27.81 -1.30 19.29
N SER A 183 27.96 -2.48 19.87
CA SER A 183 28.75 -3.58 19.30
C SER A 183 27.86 -4.53 18.49
N LEU A 184 28.03 -4.57 17.16
CA LEU A 184 27.29 -5.50 16.30
C LEU A 184 27.52 -6.98 16.67
N LYS A 185 28.73 -7.36 17.08
CA LYS A 185 29.03 -8.72 17.53
C LYS A 185 28.24 -9.13 18.78
N LYS A 186 28.04 -8.19 19.73
CA LYS A 186 27.20 -8.44 20.91
C LYS A 186 25.73 -8.48 20.52
N ALA A 187 25.29 -7.57 19.65
CA ALA A 187 23.94 -7.56 19.10
C ALA A 187 23.58 -8.88 18.40
N GLU A 188 24.48 -9.41 17.58
CA GLU A 188 24.31 -10.69 16.89
C GLU A 188 24.07 -11.85 17.86
N LYS A 189 24.89 -11.96 18.91
CA LYS A 189 24.71 -13.00 19.93
C LYS A 189 23.35 -12.89 20.60
N PHE A 190 22.90 -11.66 20.89
CA PHE A 190 21.60 -11.41 21.51
C PHE A 190 20.44 -11.74 20.56
N VAL A 191 20.52 -11.32 19.30
CA VAL A 191 19.51 -11.62 18.26
C VAL A 191 19.41 -13.12 18.05
N LYS A 192 20.53 -13.83 17.85
CA LYS A 192 20.56 -15.28 17.67
C LYS A 192 19.90 -16.04 18.83
N LYS A 193 20.24 -15.67 20.08
CA LYS A 193 19.63 -16.27 21.27
C LYS A 193 18.13 -16.01 21.33
N THR A 194 17.70 -14.77 21.07
CA THR A 194 16.32 -14.34 21.23
C THR A 194 15.40 -14.93 20.15
N LEU A 195 15.83 -14.89 18.88
CA LEU A 195 15.02 -15.41 17.75
C LEU A 195 15.08 -16.94 17.66
N GLY A 196 16.21 -17.56 18.01
CA GLY A 196 16.37 -19.03 17.94
C GLY A 196 15.45 -19.82 18.84
N SER A 197 14.85 -19.19 19.85
CA SER A 197 13.91 -19.79 20.78
C SER A 197 12.42 -19.51 20.43
N LEU A 198 12.13 -18.92 19.26
CA LEU A 198 10.76 -18.52 18.89
C LEU A 198 10.10 -19.50 17.93
N PRO A 199 9.18 -20.38 18.39
CA PRO A 199 8.46 -21.32 17.53
C PRO A 199 7.66 -20.62 16.42
N LEU A 200 7.16 -19.41 16.67
CA LEU A 200 6.39 -18.61 15.70
C LEU A 200 7.13 -18.37 14.37
N LEU A 201 8.47 -18.37 14.38
CA LEU A 201 9.23 -18.22 13.14
C LEU A 201 9.10 -19.45 12.23
N GLY A 202 8.84 -20.62 12.77
CA GLY A 202 8.52 -21.82 12.00
C GLY A 202 7.24 -21.68 11.15
N ASP A 203 6.32 -20.81 11.58
CA ASP A 203 5.10 -20.52 10.81
C ASP A 203 5.39 -19.72 9.51
N CYS A 204 6.62 -19.23 9.32
CA CYS A 204 7.04 -18.59 8.07
C CYS A 204 7.38 -19.57 6.95
N ASP A 205 7.70 -20.82 7.26
CA ASP A 205 8.27 -21.77 6.30
C ASP A 205 7.39 -21.92 5.04
N GLY A 206 7.95 -21.58 3.88
CA GLY A 206 7.25 -21.55 2.59
C GLY A 206 6.18 -20.47 2.43
N ARG A 207 5.91 -19.67 3.46
CA ARG A 207 4.92 -18.57 3.47
C ARG A 207 5.61 -17.21 3.34
N ASN A 208 4.88 -16.11 3.52
CA ASN A 208 5.46 -14.77 3.44
C ASN A 208 5.92 -14.25 4.80
N PHE A 209 6.97 -13.43 4.80
CA PHE A 209 7.30 -12.58 5.93
C PHE A 209 6.96 -11.12 5.57
N TYR A 210 6.08 -10.50 6.34
CA TYR A 210 5.68 -9.10 6.14
C TYR A 210 6.51 -8.19 7.04
N ALA A 211 7.44 -7.45 6.44
CA ALA A 211 8.33 -6.54 7.13
C ALA A 211 7.68 -5.15 7.28
N VAL A 212 7.36 -4.79 8.52
CA VAL A 212 6.81 -3.48 8.92
C VAL A 212 7.86 -2.72 9.72
N GLY A 213 7.77 -1.42 9.76
CA GLY A 213 8.66 -0.57 10.52
C GLY A 213 9.57 0.32 9.66
N GLY A 214 10.00 1.39 10.29
CA GLY A 214 10.69 2.47 9.58
C GLY A 214 12.07 2.11 9.09
N THR A 215 12.80 1.27 9.82
CA THR A 215 14.18 0.91 9.49
C THR A 215 14.22 -0.15 8.40
N TRP A 216 13.33 -1.14 8.43
CA TRP A 216 13.19 -2.10 7.34
C TRP A 216 12.73 -1.44 6.03
N ARG A 217 11.85 -0.43 6.11
CA ARG A 217 11.51 0.37 4.91
C ARG A 217 12.71 1.16 4.37
N ALA A 218 13.66 1.53 5.21
CA ALA A 218 14.91 2.13 4.73
C ALA A 218 15.80 1.11 4.03
N LEU A 219 15.89 -0.12 4.55
CA LEU A 219 16.55 -1.25 3.85
C LEU A 219 15.91 -1.54 2.50
N ALA A 220 14.58 -1.63 2.44
CA ALA A 220 13.88 -1.85 1.17
C ALA A 220 14.16 -0.75 0.14
N ARG A 221 14.22 0.52 0.58
CA ARG A 221 14.57 1.64 -0.32
C ARG A 221 16.00 1.52 -0.83
N LEU A 222 16.93 1.13 0.02
CA LEU A 222 18.32 0.88 -0.37
C LEU A 222 18.41 -0.24 -1.41
N HIS A 223 17.67 -1.35 -1.19
CA HIS A 223 17.61 -2.46 -2.14
C HIS A 223 17.01 -2.06 -3.48
N MET A 224 15.88 -1.33 -3.48
CA MET A 224 15.28 -0.80 -4.72
C MET A 224 16.27 0.06 -5.50
N TRP A 225 17.02 0.90 -4.81
CA TRP A 225 18.03 1.77 -5.44
C TRP A 225 19.18 0.97 -6.02
N GLN A 226 19.72 0.01 -5.26
CA GLN A 226 20.84 -0.83 -5.68
C GLN A 226 20.50 -1.70 -6.90
N THR A 227 19.26 -2.23 -6.95
CA THR A 227 18.82 -3.10 -8.05
C THR A 227 18.22 -2.33 -9.23
N GLY A 228 18.16 -0.99 -9.16
CA GLY A 228 17.48 -0.20 -10.18
C GLY A 228 16.00 -0.54 -10.34
N TYR A 229 15.33 -0.96 -9.26
CA TYR A 229 13.95 -1.42 -9.28
C TYR A 229 13.00 -0.37 -9.89
N PRO A 230 12.13 -0.74 -10.84
CA PRO A 230 11.41 0.25 -11.66
C PRO A 230 10.30 1.02 -10.93
N LEU A 231 9.81 0.53 -9.79
CA LEU A 231 8.66 1.09 -9.09
C LEU A 231 8.99 1.37 -7.62
N HIS A 232 9.32 2.62 -7.29
CA HIS A 232 9.71 3.03 -5.93
C HIS A 232 8.51 3.24 -4.99
N VAL A 233 7.54 2.33 -5.01
CA VAL A 233 6.42 2.27 -4.07
C VAL A 233 6.74 1.28 -2.96
N MET A 234 6.73 1.74 -1.71
CA MET A 234 7.17 0.92 -0.57
C MET A 234 6.21 -0.23 -0.24
N HIS A 235 4.89 0.04 -0.32
CA HIS A 235 3.88 -0.95 0.05
C HIS A 235 3.74 -2.03 -1.02
N GLY A 236 3.89 -3.28 -0.61
CA GLY A 236 3.83 -4.43 -1.51
C GLY A 236 5.14 -4.74 -2.23
N TYR A 237 6.24 -4.01 -1.93
CA TYR A 237 7.57 -4.39 -2.43
C TYR A 237 7.97 -5.73 -1.87
N ALA A 238 8.32 -6.67 -2.73
CA ALA A 238 8.67 -8.04 -2.36
C ALA A 238 10.08 -8.38 -2.84
N ILE A 239 10.83 -9.11 -2.00
CA ILE A 239 12.16 -9.64 -2.29
C ILE A 239 12.11 -11.14 -2.02
N ALA A 240 12.65 -11.97 -2.91
CA ALA A 240 12.81 -13.40 -2.67
C ALA A 240 13.65 -13.64 -1.39
N ALA A 241 13.40 -14.73 -0.67
CA ALA A 241 14.05 -14.95 0.62
C ALA A 241 15.58 -15.02 0.50
N ASP A 242 16.11 -15.67 -0.53
CA ASP A 242 17.54 -15.80 -0.74
C ASP A 242 18.18 -14.44 -1.02
N ASP A 243 17.57 -13.62 -1.88
CA ASP A 243 18.03 -12.25 -2.18
C ASP A 243 17.97 -11.37 -0.92
N ALA A 244 16.88 -11.49 -0.13
CA ALA A 244 16.74 -10.75 1.13
C ALA A 244 17.81 -11.14 2.16
N LEU A 245 18.15 -12.42 2.22
CA LEU A 245 19.19 -12.95 3.10
C LEU A 245 20.59 -12.44 2.68
N GLU A 246 20.90 -12.51 1.39
CA GLU A 246 22.16 -12.02 0.85
C GLU A 246 22.31 -10.51 1.06
N PHE A 247 21.29 -9.75 0.72
CA PHE A 247 21.25 -8.30 0.91
C PHE A 247 21.40 -7.90 2.40
N ALA A 248 20.69 -8.57 3.30
CA ALA A 248 20.79 -8.30 4.74
C ALA A 248 22.22 -8.57 5.25
N ARG A 249 22.87 -9.67 4.82
CA ARG A 249 24.27 -9.98 5.14
C ARG A 249 25.23 -8.93 4.60
N LEU A 250 25.01 -8.45 3.40
CA LEU A 250 25.81 -7.39 2.81
C LEU A 250 25.72 -6.12 3.67
N VAL A 251 24.51 -5.65 3.97
CA VAL A 251 24.30 -4.38 4.70
C VAL A 251 24.88 -4.43 6.12
N HIS A 252 24.73 -5.53 6.86
CA HIS A 252 25.23 -5.56 8.22
C HIS A 252 26.76 -5.71 8.33
N ARG A 253 27.43 -6.10 7.23
CA ARG A 253 28.92 -6.18 7.14
C ARG A 253 29.57 -4.89 6.66
N VAL A 254 28.80 -4.01 6.02
CA VAL A 254 29.31 -2.71 5.56
C VAL A 254 29.64 -1.85 6.76
N ASP A 255 30.76 -1.17 6.70
CA ASP A 255 31.22 -0.27 7.77
C ASP A 255 30.30 0.94 7.95
N ALA A 256 30.36 1.53 9.14
CA ALA A 256 29.47 2.64 9.52
C ALA A 256 29.69 3.89 8.66
N ASP A 257 30.94 4.13 8.21
CA ASP A 257 31.26 5.31 7.40
C ASP A 257 30.66 5.20 6.01
N THR A 258 30.76 4.03 5.37
CA THR A 258 30.09 3.74 4.10
C THR A 258 28.57 3.89 4.23
N LEU A 259 27.95 3.34 5.28
CA LEU A 259 26.51 3.49 5.52
C LEU A 259 26.13 4.94 5.79
N SER A 260 27.00 5.75 6.43
CA SER A 260 26.74 7.15 6.70
C SER A 260 26.64 8.02 5.45
N ASN A 261 27.26 7.60 4.35
CA ASN A 261 27.29 8.30 3.07
C ASN A 261 26.14 7.92 2.11
N ILE A 262 25.28 6.98 2.49
CA ILE A 262 24.14 6.55 1.65
C ILE A 262 23.02 7.60 1.69
N GLU A 263 22.94 8.45 0.68
CA GLU A 263 21.97 9.55 0.60
C GLU A 263 20.51 9.08 0.46
N VAL A 264 20.28 7.92 -0.15
CA VAL A 264 18.94 7.34 -0.37
C VAL A 264 18.21 7.01 0.93
N VAL A 265 18.97 6.91 2.04
CA VAL A 265 18.44 6.65 3.39
C VAL A 265 18.59 7.90 4.25
N ALA A 266 17.51 8.29 4.92
CA ALA A 266 17.54 9.43 5.85
C ALA A 266 18.60 9.24 6.94
N SER A 267 19.40 10.28 7.20
CA SER A 267 20.56 10.28 8.10
C SER A 267 20.29 9.66 9.47
N ALA A 268 19.18 10.02 10.10
CA ALA A 268 18.77 9.49 11.41
C ALA A 268 18.48 7.98 11.45
N ARG A 269 18.42 7.29 10.30
CA ARG A 269 18.22 5.83 10.23
C ARG A 269 19.46 5.06 9.84
N ARG A 270 20.43 5.72 9.24
CA ARG A 270 21.68 5.08 8.77
C ARG A 270 22.37 4.29 9.87
N PRO A 271 22.52 4.82 11.11
CA PRO A 271 23.17 4.07 12.20
C PRO A 271 22.41 2.80 12.63
N LEU A 272 21.12 2.68 12.29
CA LEU A 272 20.27 1.55 12.66
C LEU A 272 20.15 0.49 11.56
N LEU A 273 20.68 0.74 10.36
CA LEU A 273 20.54 -0.16 9.21
C LEU A 273 21.18 -1.52 9.49
N SER A 274 22.39 -1.56 10.04
CA SER A 274 23.12 -2.80 10.34
C SER A 274 22.35 -3.66 11.35
N TYR A 275 21.74 -3.06 12.37
CA TYR A 275 20.92 -3.78 13.35
C TYR A 275 19.64 -4.34 12.73
N ALA A 276 18.99 -3.55 11.88
CA ALA A 276 17.77 -4.00 11.20
C ALA A 276 18.05 -5.10 10.17
N ALA A 277 19.17 -5.01 9.46
CA ALA A 277 19.64 -6.03 8.54
C ALA A 277 19.98 -7.33 9.28
N LEU A 278 20.66 -7.23 10.42
CA LEU A 278 20.97 -8.37 11.28
C LEU A 278 19.70 -9.10 11.76
N VAL A 279 18.70 -8.37 12.23
CA VAL A 279 17.42 -8.97 12.65
C VAL A 279 16.72 -9.64 11.47
N LEU A 280 16.70 -8.99 10.30
CA LEU A 280 16.09 -9.56 9.09
C LEU A 280 16.80 -10.84 8.64
N GLU A 281 18.14 -10.85 8.63
CA GLU A 281 18.94 -12.03 8.31
C GLU A 281 18.53 -13.24 9.16
N TYR A 282 18.49 -13.05 10.48
CA TYR A 282 18.13 -14.14 11.40
C TYR A 282 16.69 -14.59 11.26
N ILE A 283 15.74 -13.68 10.99
CA ILE A 283 14.34 -14.03 10.73
C ILE A 283 14.24 -14.88 9.46
N VAL A 284 14.86 -14.45 8.36
CA VAL A 284 14.81 -15.18 7.08
C VAL A 284 15.49 -16.53 7.19
N ARG A 285 16.65 -16.59 7.86
CA ARG A 285 17.42 -17.83 8.04
C ARG A 285 16.69 -18.88 8.88
N ILE A 286 16.01 -18.46 9.95
CA ILE A 286 15.29 -19.37 10.87
C ILE A 286 13.91 -19.70 10.30
N GLY A 287 13.18 -18.69 9.82
CA GLY A 287 11.79 -18.80 9.40
C GLY A 287 11.60 -19.34 7.97
N LYS A 288 12.63 -19.28 7.13
CA LYS A 288 12.62 -19.75 5.72
C LYS A 288 11.38 -19.32 4.94
N PRO A 289 11.00 -18.04 4.96
CA PRO A 289 9.86 -17.57 4.19
C PRO A 289 10.12 -17.76 2.69
N ARG A 290 9.06 -17.82 1.89
CA ARG A 290 9.19 -17.77 0.43
C ARG A 290 9.74 -16.40 -0.04
N GLN A 291 9.27 -15.32 0.59
CA GLN A 291 9.66 -13.95 0.28
C GLN A 291 9.45 -13.02 1.46
N VAL A 292 10.14 -11.89 1.44
CA VAL A 292 9.94 -10.75 2.36
C VAL A 292 9.15 -9.67 1.63
N ILE A 293 8.00 -9.28 2.18
CA ILE A 293 7.11 -8.24 1.62
C ILE A 293 7.13 -7.04 2.56
N PHE A 294 7.48 -5.87 2.05
CA PHE A 294 7.52 -4.64 2.85
C PHE A 294 6.16 -3.95 2.87
N SER A 295 5.67 -3.66 4.07
CA SER A 295 4.42 -2.94 4.26
C SER A 295 4.65 -1.50 4.71
N ALA A 296 3.96 -0.56 4.04
CA ALA A 296 3.86 0.81 4.52
C ALA A 296 2.82 0.96 5.63
N LEU A 297 1.91 0.00 5.75
CA LEU A 297 0.81 -0.03 6.70
C LEU A 297 1.21 -0.86 7.93
N GLY A 298 0.85 -0.35 9.11
CA GLY A 298 1.22 -0.95 10.40
C GLY A 298 0.19 -0.57 11.48
N VAL A 299 0.67 -0.26 12.69
CA VAL A 299 -0.16 -0.01 13.88
C VAL A 299 -1.28 1.01 13.63
N ARG A 300 -0.98 2.14 12.98
CA ARG A 300 -1.96 3.22 12.72
C ARG A 300 -3.10 2.77 11.82
N GLU A 301 -2.75 2.16 10.69
CA GLU A 301 -3.73 1.67 9.72
C GLU A 301 -4.52 0.48 10.30
N GLY A 302 -3.87 -0.34 11.13
CA GLY A 302 -4.53 -1.40 11.89
C GLY A 302 -5.51 -0.86 12.93
N LEU A 303 -5.16 0.25 13.60
CA LEU A 303 -6.08 0.94 14.51
C LEU A 303 -7.32 1.42 13.75
N LEU A 304 -7.15 2.07 12.61
CA LEU A 304 -8.29 2.50 11.77
C LEU A 304 -9.12 1.31 11.31
N TYR A 305 -8.48 0.26 10.80
CA TYR A 305 -9.17 -0.95 10.35
C TYR A 305 -9.93 -1.62 11.48
N SER A 306 -9.41 -1.62 12.72
CA SER A 306 -10.10 -2.19 13.88
C SER A 306 -11.42 -1.49 14.19
N LEU A 307 -11.52 -0.19 13.89
CA LEU A 307 -12.70 0.65 14.12
C LEU A 307 -13.77 0.53 13.03
N LEU A 308 -13.47 -0.08 11.89
CA LEU A 308 -14.44 -0.31 10.83
C LEU A 308 -15.52 -1.30 11.27
N LYS A 309 -16.74 -1.09 10.77
CA LYS A 309 -17.81 -2.09 10.89
C LYS A 309 -17.45 -3.34 10.08
N GLN A 310 -17.97 -4.49 10.48
CA GLN A 310 -17.66 -5.77 9.82
C GLN A 310 -17.92 -5.73 8.31
N LYS A 311 -19.06 -5.20 7.88
CA LYS A 311 -19.41 -5.02 6.46
C LYS A 311 -18.41 -4.19 5.65
N ASP A 312 -17.70 -3.25 6.31
CA ASP A 312 -16.71 -2.40 5.66
C ASP A 312 -15.34 -3.09 5.62
N LYS A 313 -15.01 -3.94 6.61
CA LYS A 313 -13.81 -4.77 6.60
C LYS A 313 -13.81 -5.81 5.48
N GLU A 314 -14.99 -6.32 5.13
CA GLU A 314 -15.18 -7.34 4.09
C GLU A 314 -15.05 -6.79 2.66
N LYS A 315 -15.15 -5.48 2.49
CA LYS A 315 -14.93 -4.84 1.19
C LYS A 315 -13.48 -5.00 0.73
N ASP A 316 -13.31 -5.13 -0.58
CA ASP A 316 -11.98 -5.18 -1.18
C ASP A 316 -11.32 -3.79 -1.15
N ALA A 317 -10.10 -3.70 -0.60
CA ALA A 317 -9.39 -2.43 -0.43
C ALA A 317 -9.04 -1.77 -1.77
N LEU A 318 -8.61 -2.56 -2.77
CA LEU A 318 -8.28 -2.05 -4.10
C LEU A 318 -9.51 -1.50 -4.81
N ILE A 319 -10.62 -2.24 -4.77
CA ILE A 319 -11.86 -1.82 -5.42
C ILE A 319 -12.42 -0.55 -4.77
N GLU A 320 -12.40 -0.45 -3.44
CA GLU A 320 -12.84 0.76 -2.74
C GLU A 320 -11.94 1.98 -3.06
N ALA A 321 -10.61 1.79 -3.11
CA ALA A 321 -9.68 2.84 -3.53
C ALA A 321 -9.92 3.27 -4.99
N ALA A 322 -10.13 2.31 -5.90
CA ALA A 322 -10.43 2.58 -7.30
C ALA A 322 -11.78 3.32 -7.47
N ARG A 323 -12.81 2.94 -6.70
CA ARG A 323 -14.11 3.66 -6.67
C ARG A 323 -13.96 5.10 -6.17
N GLY A 324 -13.17 5.30 -5.11
CA GLY A 324 -12.88 6.64 -4.60
C GLY A 324 -12.24 7.52 -5.68
N LEU A 325 -11.19 7.01 -6.33
CA LEU A 325 -10.50 7.75 -7.39
C LEU A 325 -11.38 7.96 -8.63
N ASN A 326 -12.22 6.97 -8.97
CA ASN A 326 -13.23 7.09 -10.03
C ASN A 326 -14.21 8.25 -9.76
N LYS A 327 -14.76 8.33 -8.54
CA LYS A 327 -15.66 9.43 -8.14
C LYS A 327 -14.99 10.79 -8.23
N LEU A 328 -13.72 10.91 -7.83
CA LEU A 328 -12.99 12.17 -7.83
C LEU A 328 -12.54 12.61 -9.21
N ARG A 329 -12.23 11.68 -10.12
CA ARG A 329 -11.49 12.00 -11.33
C ARG A 329 -12.15 11.64 -12.65
N SER A 330 -13.13 10.74 -12.70
CA SER A 330 -13.75 10.33 -13.96
C SER A 330 -14.87 11.27 -14.40
N ARG A 331 -15.13 11.37 -15.71
CA ARG A 331 -16.25 12.12 -16.27
C ARG A 331 -17.61 11.61 -15.76
N SER A 332 -17.74 10.30 -15.69
CA SER A 332 -18.91 9.60 -15.19
C SER A 332 -18.51 8.40 -14.36
N PRO A 333 -18.57 8.50 -13.03
CA PRO A 333 -18.26 7.36 -12.16
C PRO A 333 -19.11 6.12 -12.43
N ARG A 334 -20.37 6.31 -12.81
CA ARG A 334 -21.30 5.23 -13.17
C ARG A 334 -20.85 4.44 -14.40
N HIS A 335 -20.24 5.10 -15.37
CA HIS A 335 -19.71 4.42 -16.56
C HIS A 335 -18.64 3.39 -16.19
N GLY A 336 -17.78 3.67 -15.18
CA GLY A 336 -16.81 2.71 -14.66
C GLY A 336 -17.45 1.43 -14.12
N GLU A 337 -18.56 1.54 -13.39
CA GLU A 337 -19.33 0.37 -12.90
C GLU A 337 -20.00 -0.38 -14.07
N GLU A 338 -20.50 0.31 -15.08
CA GLU A 338 -21.06 -0.32 -16.29
C GLU A 338 -19.99 -1.08 -17.09
N LEU A 339 -18.76 -0.57 -17.15
CA LEU A 339 -17.61 -1.27 -17.76
C LEU A 339 -17.31 -2.61 -17.07
N ILE A 340 -17.45 -2.70 -15.76
CA ILE A 340 -17.28 -3.96 -15.03
C ILE A 340 -18.25 -5.00 -15.59
N ALA A 341 -19.54 -4.71 -15.57
CA ALA A 341 -20.57 -5.64 -16.05
C ALA A 341 -20.44 -5.96 -17.55
N TRP A 342 -20.00 -4.97 -18.36
CA TRP A 342 -19.82 -5.15 -19.80
C TRP A 342 -18.63 -6.05 -20.11
N THR A 343 -17.51 -5.86 -19.43
CA THR A 343 -16.33 -6.71 -19.57
C THR A 343 -16.49 -8.08 -18.92
N ASP A 344 -17.31 -8.24 -17.87
CA ASP A 344 -17.67 -9.55 -17.31
C ASP A 344 -18.36 -10.43 -18.37
N ARG A 345 -19.35 -9.89 -19.09
CA ARG A 345 -20.04 -10.62 -20.16
C ARG A 345 -19.08 -11.02 -21.30
N PHE A 346 -18.16 -10.11 -21.67
CA PHE A 346 -17.15 -10.40 -22.68
C PHE A 346 -16.22 -11.54 -22.20
N MET A 347 -15.67 -11.47 -20.99
CA MET A 347 -14.74 -12.48 -20.49
C MET A 347 -15.38 -13.85 -20.39
N VAL A 348 -16.60 -13.96 -19.88
CA VAL A 348 -17.33 -15.23 -19.78
C VAL A 348 -17.52 -15.87 -21.17
N SER A 349 -17.78 -15.08 -22.22
CA SER A 349 -18.02 -15.58 -23.57
C SER A 349 -16.72 -15.84 -24.36
N SER A 350 -15.62 -15.22 -23.97
CA SER A 350 -14.38 -15.20 -24.76
C SER A 350 -13.62 -16.54 -24.77
N GLY A 351 -13.86 -17.39 -23.77
CA GLY A 351 -13.06 -18.60 -23.51
C GLY A 351 -11.68 -18.31 -22.96
N LEU A 352 -11.40 -17.05 -22.66
CA LEU A 352 -10.16 -16.67 -21.97
C LEU A 352 -10.26 -17.07 -20.50
N ASP A 353 -9.36 -17.92 -20.07
CA ASP A 353 -9.25 -18.32 -18.67
C ASP A 353 -8.88 -17.09 -17.79
N GLU A 354 -9.65 -16.82 -16.74
CA GLU A 354 -9.48 -15.68 -15.83
C GLU A 354 -9.51 -16.14 -14.39
N THR A 355 -8.43 -15.92 -13.66
CA THR A 355 -8.41 -16.17 -12.21
C THR A 355 -9.23 -15.15 -11.44
N SER A 356 -9.56 -15.45 -10.18
CA SER A 356 -10.25 -14.50 -9.30
C SER A 356 -9.46 -13.19 -9.12
N GLU A 357 -8.13 -13.27 -9.05
CA GLU A 357 -7.25 -12.10 -8.95
C GLU A 357 -7.24 -11.30 -10.26
N GLU A 358 -7.13 -11.94 -11.41
CA GLU A 358 -7.20 -11.25 -12.70
C GLU A 358 -8.54 -10.54 -12.88
N ARG A 359 -9.67 -11.15 -12.47
CA ARG A 359 -10.99 -10.51 -12.46
C ARG A 359 -11.01 -9.28 -11.57
N ARG A 360 -10.49 -9.38 -10.36
CA ARG A 360 -10.40 -8.29 -9.40
C ARG A 360 -9.61 -7.10 -9.96
N LEU A 361 -8.45 -7.38 -10.56
CA LEU A 361 -7.61 -6.37 -11.22
C LEU A 361 -8.34 -5.75 -12.43
N ARG A 362 -9.04 -6.54 -13.24
CA ARG A 362 -9.84 -6.04 -14.36
C ARG A 362 -10.94 -5.09 -13.90
N HIS A 363 -11.67 -5.43 -12.83
CA HIS A 363 -12.69 -4.57 -12.24
C HIS A 363 -12.10 -3.22 -11.78
N ALA A 364 -10.94 -3.24 -11.11
CA ALA A 364 -10.24 -2.03 -10.72
C ALA A 364 -9.82 -1.19 -11.94
N ALA A 365 -9.31 -1.82 -13.02
CA ALA A 365 -8.95 -1.12 -14.25
C ALA A 365 -10.16 -0.47 -14.94
N CYS A 366 -11.33 -1.10 -14.91
CA CYS A 366 -12.58 -0.52 -15.41
C CYS A 366 -12.94 0.78 -14.67
N LEU A 367 -12.84 0.77 -13.34
CA LEU A 367 -13.08 1.96 -12.51
C LEU A 367 -12.06 3.07 -12.78
N LEU A 368 -10.81 2.72 -13.03
CA LEU A 368 -9.72 3.66 -13.26
C LEU A 368 -9.58 4.11 -14.72
N GLY A 369 -10.39 3.58 -15.61
CA GLY A 369 -10.24 3.77 -17.06
C GLY A 369 -10.32 5.23 -17.54
N ASP A 370 -10.92 6.15 -16.77
CA ASP A 370 -11.13 7.55 -17.20
C ASP A 370 -10.47 8.61 -16.30
N ILE A 371 -9.63 8.23 -15.35
CA ILE A 371 -9.06 9.14 -14.35
C ILE A 371 -8.14 10.22 -14.92
N GLY A 372 -7.58 10.00 -16.10
CA GLY A 372 -6.68 10.93 -16.81
C GLY A 372 -7.37 11.82 -17.85
N TRP A 373 -8.69 11.84 -17.95
CA TRP A 373 -9.40 12.51 -19.04
C TRP A 373 -9.18 14.02 -19.14
N ARG A 374 -8.85 14.69 -18.02
CA ARG A 374 -8.56 16.13 -17.99
C ARG A 374 -7.15 16.47 -18.49
N ALA A 375 -6.26 15.48 -18.64
CA ALA A 375 -4.96 15.70 -19.22
C ALA A 375 -5.09 16.01 -20.72
N HIS A 376 -4.04 16.63 -21.29
CA HIS A 376 -3.95 16.81 -22.74
C HIS A 376 -4.16 15.47 -23.45
N PRO A 377 -4.93 15.41 -24.56
CA PRO A 377 -5.26 14.16 -25.26
C PRO A 377 -4.08 13.23 -25.51
N ASP A 378 -2.94 13.78 -25.92
CA ASP A 378 -1.74 13.00 -26.27
C ASP A 378 -1.05 12.39 -25.03
N TYR A 379 -1.23 12.99 -23.85
CA TYR A 379 -0.59 12.57 -22.59
C TYR A 379 -1.52 11.82 -21.63
N ARG A 380 -2.79 11.58 -22.00
CA ARG A 380 -3.76 10.88 -21.13
C ARG A 380 -3.30 9.49 -20.72
N GLY A 381 -2.63 8.78 -21.63
CA GLY A 381 -2.09 7.46 -21.36
C GLY A 381 -1.03 7.49 -20.27
N GLU A 382 0.00 8.31 -20.45
CA GLU A 382 1.11 8.44 -19.50
C GLU A 382 0.64 9.00 -18.13
N GLN A 383 -0.23 10.01 -18.15
CA GLN A 383 -0.78 10.57 -16.91
C GLN A 383 -1.59 9.54 -16.12
N SER A 384 -2.44 8.75 -16.80
CA SER A 384 -3.19 7.67 -16.15
C SER A 384 -2.26 6.59 -15.61
N LEU A 385 -1.25 6.18 -16.38
CA LEU A 385 -0.23 5.22 -15.98
C LEU A 385 0.50 5.70 -14.72
N ASN A 386 0.97 6.95 -14.70
CA ASN A 386 1.69 7.52 -13.56
C ASN A 386 0.80 7.63 -12.31
N ILE A 387 -0.46 8.06 -12.45
CA ILE A 387 -1.42 8.11 -11.34
C ILE A 387 -1.64 6.73 -10.74
N ILE A 388 -1.78 5.68 -11.56
CA ILE A 388 -2.01 4.31 -11.09
C ILE A 388 -0.73 3.70 -10.51
N ALA A 389 0.39 3.82 -11.21
CA ALA A 389 1.65 3.26 -10.78
C ALA A 389 2.10 3.80 -9.41
N HIS A 390 1.90 5.09 -9.13
CA HIS A 390 2.36 5.75 -7.91
C HIS A 390 1.22 6.09 -6.92
N GLY A 391 -0.03 5.76 -7.23
CA GLY A 391 -1.17 6.02 -6.37
C GLY A 391 -1.15 5.26 -5.05
N GLY A 392 -1.82 5.80 -4.03
CA GLY A 392 -1.91 5.23 -2.68
C GLY A 392 -2.86 4.04 -2.57
N PHE A 393 -2.81 3.07 -3.48
CA PHE A 393 -3.67 1.89 -3.44
C PHE A 393 -3.19 0.88 -2.41
N SER A 394 -4.13 0.29 -1.68
CA SER A 394 -3.97 -0.87 -0.80
C SER A 394 -4.54 -2.13 -1.46
N GLY A 395 -4.17 -3.30 -0.98
CA GLY A 395 -4.69 -4.57 -1.49
C GLY A 395 -4.17 -4.96 -2.87
N ILE A 396 -3.02 -4.44 -3.30
CA ILE A 396 -2.41 -4.71 -4.59
C ILE A 396 -0.90 -4.81 -4.45
N ASP A 397 -0.29 -5.76 -5.14
CA ASP A 397 1.15 -5.93 -5.29
C ASP A 397 1.70 -5.12 -6.49
N HIS A 398 3.01 -5.15 -6.68
CA HIS A 398 3.66 -4.41 -7.76
C HIS A 398 3.31 -4.94 -9.18
N PRO A 399 3.27 -6.27 -9.41
CA PRO A 399 2.79 -6.81 -10.68
C PRO A 399 1.35 -6.39 -11.02
N GLY A 400 0.43 -6.51 -10.06
CA GLY A 400 -0.96 -6.08 -10.22
C GLY A 400 -1.07 -4.58 -10.52
N ARG A 401 -0.28 -3.75 -9.83
CA ARG A 401 -0.22 -2.31 -10.05
C ARG A 401 0.27 -1.97 -11.46
N ALA A 402 1.32 -2.65 -11.93
CA ALA A 402 1.82 -2.49 -13.30
C ALA A 402 0.78 -2.94 -14.34
N TYR A 403 0.08 -4.04 -14.09
CA TYR A 403 -1.03 -4.50 -14.92
C TYR A 403 -2.12 -3.43 -15.08
N LEU A 404 -2.59 -2.84 -13.97
CA LEU A 404 -3.61 -1.78 -13.99
C LEU A 404 -3.13 -0.57 -14.81
N ALA A 405 -1.91 -0.12 -14.54
CA ALA A 405 -1.31 1.03 -15.21
C ALA A 405 -1.21 0.80 -16.73
N LEU A 406 -0.75 -0.39 -17.14
CA LEU A 406 -0.63 -0.76 -18.55
C LEU A 406 -1.99 -0.93 -19.25
N ALA A 407 -2.97 -1.57 -18.60
CA ALA A 407 -4.30 -1.75 -19.16
C ALA A 407 -4.98 -0.40 -19.46
N VAL A 408 -4.87 0.55 -18.53
CA VAL A 408 -5.43 1.90 -18.71
C VAL A 408 -4.58 2.71 -19.72
N PHE A 409 -3.27 2.53 -19.75
CA PHE A 409 -2.42 3.11 -20.78
C PHE A 409 -2.85 2.67 -22.19
N PHE A 410 -2.98 1.35 -22.44
CA PHE A 410 -3.43 0.81 -23.72
C PHE A 410 -4.83 1.27 -24.12
N ARG A 411 -5.71 1.54 -23.17
CA ARG A 411 -7.01 2.14 -23.46
C ARG A 411 -6.87 3.52 -24.12
N HIS A 412 -5.87 4.31 -23.75
CA HIS A 412 -5.66 5.64 -24.32
C HIS A 412 -4.83 5.61 -25.61
N VAL A 413 -3.66 5.01 -25.55
CA VAL A 413 -2.67 5.04 -26.64
C VAL A 413 -2.98 3.97 -27.72
N GLY A 414 -3.53 2.84 -27.32
CA GLY A 414 -3.76 1.68 -28.18
C GLY A 414 -2.68 0.64 -27.99
N LEU A 415 -2.62 -0.28 -28.95
CA LEU A 415 -1.57 -1.29 -28.98
C LEU A 415 -0.33 -0.65 -29.60
N VAL A 416 0.59 -0.26 -28.77
CA VAL A 416 1.89 0.26 -29.18
C VAL A 416 2.93 -0.84 -29.25
N MET A 417 3.95 -0.65 -30.05
CA MET A 417 5.11 -1.53 -30.09
C MET A 417 5.85 -1.47 -28.76
N ASP A 418 6.61 -2.50 -28.45
CA ASP A 418 7.29 -2.66 -27.17
C ASP A 418 8.24 -1.49 -26.82
N ASP A 419 8.80 -0.83 -27.83
CA ASP A 419 9.75 0.27 -27.70
C ASP A 419 9.11 1.59 -27.22
N GLU A 420 7.79 1.74 -27.36
CA GLU A 420 7.04 2.92 -26.93
C GLU A 420 6.49 2.80 -25.47
N LEU A 421 6.60 1.61 -24.87
CA LEU A 421 6.23 1.40 -23.49
C LEU A 421 7.32 1.94 -22.56
N SER A 422 6.91 2.46 -21.40
CA SER A 422 7.87 2.60 -20.30
C SER A 422 8.50 1.23 -20.05
N PRO A 423 9.75 0.98 -20.47
CA PRO A 423 10.35 -0.37 -20.46
C PRO A 423 10.32 -0.99 -19.07
N ARG A 424 10.43 -0.13 -18.05
CA ARG A 424 10.57 -0.52 -16.66
C ARG A 424 9.32 -1.11 -16.02
N LEU A 425 8.10 -0.60 -16.27
CA LEU A 425 6.87 -1.19 -15.69
C LEU A 425 6.53 -2.54 -16.32
N ARG A 426 6.96 -2.77 -17.57
CA ARG A 426 6.80 -4.05 -18.26
C ARG A 426 7.56 -5.18 -17.55
N GLU A 427 8.71 -4.89 -16.96
CA GLU A 427 9.53 -5.88 -16.25
C GLU A 427 8.81 -6.45 -15.01
N LEU A 428 7.81 -5.75 -14.49
CA LEU A 428 7.04 -6.18 -13.31
C LEU A 428 5.90 -7.14 -13.63
N VAL A 429 5.53 -7.31 -14.91
CA VAL A 429 4.40 -8.16 -15.31
C VAL A 429 4.88 -9.39 -16.07
N SER A 430 4.22 -10.53 -15.83
CA SER A 430 4.43 -11.71 -16.65
C SER A 430 3.89 -11.51 -18.07
N THR A 431 4.34 -12.32 -19.03
CA THR A 431 3.82 -12.33 -20.41
C THR A 431 2.30 -12.47 -20.41
N ARG A 432 1.73 -13.36 -19.59
CA ARG A 432 0.28 -13.53 -19.45
C ARG A 432 -0.40 -12.23 -18.98
N MET A 433 0.13 -11.57 -17.95
CA MET A 433 -0.44 -10.31 -17.45
C MET A 433 -0.37 -9.20 -18.51
N LEU A 434 0.72 -9.11 -19.25
CA LEU A 434 0.86 -8.13 -20.33
C LEU A 434 -0.16 -8.38 -21.45
N ASP A 435 -0.34 -9.62 -21.86
CA ASP A 435 -1.35 -10.00 -22.84
C ASP A 435 -2.77 -9.64 -22.37
N ARG A 436 -3.11 -9.97 -21.14
CA ARG A 436 -4.39 -9.61 -20.51
C ARG A 436 -4.60 -8.09 -20.42
N ALA A 437 -3.54 -7.32 -20.13
CA ALA A 437 -3.60 -5.86 -20.12
C ALA A 437 -3.88 -5.29 -21.53
N ARG A 438 -3.29 -5.88 -22.57
CA ARG A 438 -3.55 -5.49 -23.98
C ARG A 438 -4.98 -5.80 -24.38
N VAL A 439 -5.49 -6.98 -24.09
CA VAL A 439 -6.88 -7.38 -24.37
C VAL A 439 -7.86 -6.45 -23.65
N LEU A 440 -7.65 -6.20 -22.37
CA LEU A 440 -8.50 -5.30 -21.58
C LEU A 440 -8.42 -3.87 -22.12
N GLY A 441 -7.23 -3.35 -22.39
CA GLY A 441 -7.03 -2.01 -22.96
C GLY A 441 -7.79 -1.83 -24.29
N ALA A 442 -7.73 -2.84 -25.17
CA ALA A 442 -8.47 -2.83 -26.44
C ALA A 442 -9.99 -2.89 -26.22
N ALA A 443 -10.48 -3.72 -25.28
CA ALA A 443 -11.90 -3.79 -24.93
C ALA A 443 -12.41 -2.45 -24.35
N LEU A 444 -11.67 -1.85 -23.40
CA LEU A 444 -11.99 -0.52 -22.89
C LEU A 444 -11.99 0.53 -24.00
N ARG A 445 -10.99 0.51 -24.88
CA ARG A 445 -10.90 1.45 -26.02
C ARG A 445 -12.12 1.36 -26.93
N LEU A 446 -12.63 0.16 -27.21
CA LEU A 446 -13.87 -0.05 -27.93
C LEU A 446 -15.07 0.51 -27.15
N ALA A 447 -15.22 0.16 -25.89
CA ALA A 447 -16.30 0.62 -25.03
C ALA A 447 -16.40 2.16 -24.98
N TYR A 448 -15.25 2.84 -24.85
CA TYR A 448 -15.21 4.31 -24.80
C TYR A 448 -15.56 4.99 -26.13
N VAL A 449 -15.28 4.36 -27.26
CA VAL A 449 -15.71 4.89 -28.58
C VAL A 449 -17.22 4.71 -28.75
N VAL A 450 -17.79 3.61 -28.29
CA VAL A 450 -19.24 3.34 -28.37
C VAL A 450 -20.02 4.24 -27.43
N SER A 451 -19.56 4.44 -26.20
CA SER A 451 -20.30 5.13 -25.15
C SER A 451 -19.98 6.62 -25.00
N ALA A 452 -18.90 7.12 -25.61
CA ALA A 452 -18.34 8.44 -25.37
C ALA A 452 -18.08 8.73 -23.86
N ALA A 453 -17.80 7.68 -23.06
CA ALA A 453 -17.70 7.70 -21.61
C ALA A 453 -19.00 8.10 -20.87
N MET A 454 -20.14 8.06 -21.53
CA MET A 454 -21.44 8.39 -20.92
C MET A 454 -22.12 7.14 -20.36
N PRO A 455 -22.83 7.26 -19.24
CA PRO A 455 -23.57 6.16 -18.64
C PRO A 455 -24.78 5.76 -19.47
N ASN A 456 -25.33 4.58 -19.20
CA ASN A 456 -26.54 3.99 -19.80
C ASN A 456 -26.38 3.53 -21.27
N VAL A 457 -25.20 3.69 -21.88
CA VAL A 457 -24.96 3.18 -23.25
C VAL A 457 -24.50 1.72 -23.19
N LEU A 458 -23.50 1.41 -22.36
CA LEU A 458 -22.93 0.05 -22.26
C LEU A 458 -23.94 -0.97 -21.71
N THR A 459 -24.91 -0.54 -20.90
CA THR A 459 -25.99 -1.40 -20.41
C THR A 459 -26.90 -1.91 -21.50
N LYS A 460 -27.00 -1.20 -22.63
CA LYS A 460 -27.84 -1.53 -23.78
C LYS A 460 -27.05 -2.19 -24.92
N THR A 461 -25.73 -2.31 -24.79
CA THR A 461 -24.85 -2.95 -25.76
C THR A 461 -24.26 -4.23 -25.20
N LYS A 462 -23.86 -5.16 -26.05
CA LYS A 462 -23.24 -6.41 -25.62
C LYS A 462 -22.01 -6.68 -26.48
N LEU A 463 -20.88 -6.99 -25.83
CA LEU A 463 -19.71 -7.57 -26.48
C LEU A 463 -19.61 -9.04 -26.05
N ALA A 464 -19.58 -9.95 -26.99
CA ALA A 464 -19.50 -11.37 -26.70
C ALA A 464 -18.81 -12.13 -27.83
N VAL A 465 -18.17 -13.24 -27.49
CA VAL A 465 -17.74 -14.22 -28.49
C VAL A 465 -18.88 -15.20 -28.75
N GLU A 466 -19.34 -15.25 -29.98
CA GLU A 466 -20.43 -16.12 -30.42
C GLU A 466 -19.89 -17.04 -31.52
N ARG A 467 -19.82 -18.35 -31.23
CA ARG A 467 -19.12 -19.35 -32.07
C ARG A 467 -17.65 -18.96 -32.26
N HIS A 468 -17.24 -18.50 -33.43
CA HIS A 468 -15.88 -18.08 -33.76
C HIS A 468 -15.72 -16.57 -33.99
N ARG A 469 -16.75 -15.78 -33.68
CA ARG A 469 -16.81 -14.35 -33.98
C ARG A 469 -16.87 -13.53 -32.72
N LEU A 470 -16.18 -12.40 -32.68
CA LEU A 470 -16.35 -11.37 -31.66
C LEU A 470 -17.50 -10.43 -32.13
N ALA A 471 -18.66 -10.57 -31.52
CA ALA A 471 -19.85 -9.80 -31.86
C ALA A 471 -20.01 -8.59 -30.92
N LEU A 472 -20.17 -7.41 -31.52
CA LEU A 472 -20.66 -6.22 -30.83
C LEU A 472 -22.13 -6.01 -31.24
N HIS A 473 -23.05 -6.13 -30.27
CA HIS A 473 -24.47 -5.88 -30.47
C HIS A 473 -24.79 -4.43 -30.12
N LEU A 474 -25.38 -3.72 -31.08
CA LEU A 474 -25.94 -2.38 -30.90
C LEU A 474 -27.45 -2.42 -31.17
N PRO A 475 -28.28 -1.92 -30.23
CA PRO A 475 -29.72 -1.80 -30.52
C PRO A 475 -29.95 -0.80 -31.66
N ASN A 476 -31.07 -0.96 -32.38
CA ASN A 476 -31.43 -0.09 -33.51
C ASN A 476 -31.42 1.41 -33.15
N SER A 477 -31.84 1.75 -31.91
CA SER A 477 -31.74 3.12 -31.38
C SER A 477 -30.34 3.70 -31.32
N TYR A 478 -29.28 2.85 -31.40
CA TYR A 478 -27.88 3.22 -31.38
C TYR A 478 -27.17 2.90 -32.70
N ALA A 479 -27.92 2.61 -33.78
CA ALA A 479 -27.35 2.27 -35.08
C ALA A 479 -26.40 3.39 -35.60
N SER A 480 -26.71 4.65 -35.33
CA SER A 480 -25.87 5.79 -35.70
C SER A 480 -24.52 5.88 -34.96
N LEU A 481 -24.35 5.12 -33.87
CA LEU A 481 -23.05 4.98 -33.21
C LEU A 481 -22.12 4.03 -33.97
N ALA A 482 -22.64 3.20 -34.84
CA ALA A 482 -21.85 2.36 -35.73
C ALA A 482 -21.10 3.22 -36.73
N GLY A 483 -19.80 3.01 -36.82
CA GLY A 483 -18.96 3.75 -37.76
C GLY A 483 -17.60 3.09 -37.90
N GLU A 484 -16.81 3.57 -38.84
CA GLU A 484 -15.50 3.00 -39.15
C GLU A 484 -14.59 2.93 -37.91
N ARG A 485 -14.65 3.92 -37.04
CA ARG A 485 -13.88 3.98 -35.82
C ARG A 485 -14.22 2.86 -34.84
N VAL A 486 -15.50 2.53 -34.71
CA VAL A 486 -15.97 1.39 -33.87
C VAL A 486 -15.50 0.08 -34.50
N LEU A 487 -15.69 -0.09 -35.84
CA LEU A 487 -15.27 -1.27 -36.54
C LEU A 487 -13.75 -1.50 -36.45
N ASN A 488 -12.95 -0.45 -36.57
CA ASN A 488 -11.49 -0.56 -36.44
C ASN A 488 -11.07 -0.97 -35.03
N ARG A 489 -11.75 -0.50 -33.96
CA ARG A 489 -11.49 -0.94 -32.57
C ARG A 489 -11.96 -2.38 -32.35
N LEU A 490 -13.10 -2.77 -32.92
CA LEU A 490 -13.59 -4.14 -32.84
C LEU A 490 -12.62 -5.10 -33.55
N ARG A 491 -12.13 -4.75 -34.75
CA ARG A 491 -11.10 -5.52 -35.48
C ARG A 491 -9.81 -5.68 -34.66
N SER A 492 -9.36 -4.61 -34.04
CA SER A 492 -8.15 -4.65 -33.20
C SER A 492 -8.30 -5.62 -32.03
N LEU A 493 -9.43 -5.58 -31.31
CA LEU A 493 -9.69 -6.51 -30.22
C LEU A 493 -9.87 -7.96 -30.71
N ALA A 494 -10.61 -8.15 -31.83
CA ALA A 494 -10.84 -9.47 -32.40
C ALA A 494 -9.52 -10.16 -32.80
N ARG A 495 -8.59 -9.41 -33.38
CA ARG A 495 -7.25 -9.91 -33.75
C ARG A 495 -6.47 -10.40 -32.50
N LEU A 496 -6.52 -9.67 -31.38
CA LEU A 496 -5.82 -10.07 -30.16
C LEU A 496 -6.29 -11.41 -29.60
N ILE A 497 -7.58 -11.72 -29.77
CA ILE A 497 -8.18 -12.96 -29.24
C ILE A 497 -8.38 -14.02 -30.32
N GLY A 498 -7.84 -13.82 -31.52
CA GLY A 498 -7.95 -14.79 -32.64
C GLY A 498 -9.38 -15.02 -33.10
N ARG A 499 -10.22 -13.97 -33.21
CA ARG A 499 -11.63 -14.05 -33.64
C ARG A 499 -11.91 -13.12 -34.82
N GLU A 500 -12.98 -13.41 -35.55
CA GLU A 500 -13.49 -12.51 -36.60
C GLU A 500 -14.43 -11.46 -35.99
N PRO A 501 -14.27 -10.17 -36.35
CA PRO A 501 -15.15 -9.12 -35.83
C PRO A 501 -16.49 -9.11 -36.58
N VAL A 502 -17.57 -8.96 -35.83
CA VAL A 502 -18.91 -8.73 -36.41
C VAL A 502 -19.67 -7.67 -35.60
N LEU A 503 -20.29 -6.73 -36.31
CA LEU A 503 -21.19 -5.75 -35.76
C LEU A 503 -22.63 -6.17 -36.07
N LEU A 504 -23.43 -6.35 -35.05
CA LEU A 504 -24.82 -6.78 -35.17
C LEU A 504 -25.76 -5.65 -34.70
N MET A 505 -26.78 -5.39 -35.52
CA MET A 505 -27.85 -4.45 -35.23
C MET A 505 -29.11 -5.23 -34.86
N GLY A 506 -29.83 -4.82 -33.79
CA GLY A 506 -31.02 -5.52 -33.38
C GLY A 506 -31.83 -4.82 -32.29
#